data_c54d1d1968139b71d57f7cc2b24b043e
#
_entry.id   c54d1d1968139b71d57f7cc2b24b043e
#
_cell.length_a   1.000
_cell.length_b   1.000
_cell.length_c   1.000
_cell.angle_alpha   90.00
_cell.angle_beta   90.00
_cell.angle_gamma   90.00
#
_symmetry.space_group_name_H-M   'P 1'
#
loop_
_entity.id
_entity.type
_entity.pdbx_description
1 polymer ?
#
loop_
_entity_poly.entity_id
_entity_poly.type
_entity_poly.pdbx_seq_one_letter_code
_entity_poly.pdbx_strand_id
1 'polypeptide(L)'
;MSNENNALLRKLEVMTALRTSEELYTLIALTTNQPFVQCDLDTYDDVVYVYADFEDIKREGMRFIEAKHPVRVQKLTKDQLLIFYTHLYTMGVNCIVFNGFMENEYKLQLADLVKRPAETAPNGAKWVENSSLHLTALYFMQELRRHNLKELTPELKELQAEIIEHFNKGTFVFAAGEDNRLPILKHPNGDIYLPIYTDLMEAGKFKSDQPIKLGVLPAAQIVKLLPPEAKGVVINPQGVNLQLPITKVPKTEAAPAPTEEN
;
A
#
# COMPACT_ATOMS: atom_id res chain seq x y z
N MET A 1 28.38 32.78 -1.04
CA MET A 1 27.92 31.59 -0.27
C MET A 1 28.24 30.40 -1.13
N SER A 2 28.75 29.28 -0.56
CA SER A 2 29.09 28.09 -1.35
C SER A 2 27.81 27.43 -1.89
N ASN A 3 27.90 26.74 -3.03
CA ASN A 3 26.75 25.99 -3.60
C ASN A 3 26.11 25.02 -2.58
N GLU A 4 26.92 24.45 -1.71
CA GLU A 4 26.45 23.56 -0.62
C GLU A 4 25.53 24.26 0.39
N ASN A 5 25.83 25.49 0.78
CA ASN A 5 24.99 26.27 1.67
C ASN A 5 23.62 26.59 1.04
N ASN A 6 23.60 26.88 -0.25
CA ASN A 6 22.35 27.15 -0.97
C ASN A 6 21.49 25.87 -1.07
N ALA A 7 22.10 24.72 -1.34
CA ALA A 7 21.39 23.44 -1.39
C ALA A 7 20.79 23.05 -0.03
N LEU A 8 21.55 23.26 1.06
CA LEU A 8 21.08 22.99 2.41
C LEU A 8 19.93 23.92 2.81
N LEU A 9 20.03 25.22 2.52
CA LEU A 9 18.96 26.18 2.78
C LEU A 9 17.68 25.80 2.05
N ARG A 10 17.77 25.44 0.76
CA ARG A 10 16.62 24.99 -0.02
C ARG A 10 15.98 23.72 0.54
N LYS A 11 16.79 22.73 0.96
CA LYS A 11 16.29 21.53 1.65
C LYS A 11 15.49 21.89 2.89
N LEU A 12 16.02 22.79 3.74
CA LEU A 12 15.36 23.22 4.96
C LEU A 12 14.05 23.98 4.69
N GLU A 13 14.02 24.83 3.66
CA GLU A 13 12.81 25.54 3.25
C GLU A 13 11.71 24.56 2.82
N VAL A 14 12.05 23.58 1.97
CA VAL A 14 11.10 22.56 1.52
C VAL A 14 10.63 21.69 2.68
N MET A 15 11.54 21.24 3.55
CA MET A 15 11.17 20.47 4.75
C MET A 15 10.23 21.27 5.67
N THR A 16 10.47 22.58 5.80
CA THR A 16 9.62 23.47 6.60
C THR A 16 8.24 23.59 5.94
N ALA A 17 8.17 23.83 4.64
CA ALA A 17 6.92 23.90 3.91
C ALA A 17 6.11 22.58 4.06
N LEU A 18 6.74 21.43 3.84
CA LEU A 18 6.09 20.12 3.98
C LEU A 18 5.61 19.81 5.40
N ARG A 19 6.21 20.41 6.44
CA ARG A 19 5.83 20.17 7.85
C ARG A 19 4.84 21.16 8.42
N THR A 20 4.82 22.39 7.91
CA THR A 20 4.13 23.51 8.58
C THR A 20 3.06 24.20 7.75
N SER A 21 2.95 23.89 6.46
CA SER A 21 1.89 24.45 5.60
C SER A 21 0.51 24.12 6.15
N GLU A 22 -0.40 25.08 6.13
CA GLU A 22 -1.80 24.89 6.55
C GLU A 22 -2.53 23.95 5.58
N GLU A 23 -2.14 23.97 4.30
CA GLU A 23 -2.64 23.07 3.28
C GLU A 23 -1.58 22.76 2.22
N LEU A 24 -1.59 21.53 1.75
CA LEU A 24 -0.83 21.03 0.62
C LEU A 24 -1.76 20.18 -0.26
N TYR A 25 -1.28 19.80 -1.42
CA TYR A 25 -2.08 19.04 -2.38
C TYR A 25 -1.27 17.86 -2.92
N THR A 26 -1.93 16.71 -3.12
CA THR A 26 -1.34 15.51 -3.72
C THR A 26 -2.26 14.90 -4.76
N LEU A 27 -1.72 14.00 -5.58
CA LEU A 27 -2.50 13.23 -6.55
C LEU A 27 -2.88 11.87 -5.96
N ILE A 28 -4.14 11.51 -6.12
CA ILE A 28 -4.68 10.19 -5.80
C ILE A 28 -4.99 9.45 -7.07
N ALA A 29 -4.46 8.24 -7.25
CA ALA A 29 -4.81 7.36 -8.35
C ALA A 29 -6.25 6.85 -8.19
N LEU A 30 -7.10 7.08 -9.19
CA LEU A 30 -8.50 6.59 -9.17
C LEU A 30 -8.57 5.07 -9.29
N THR A 31 -7.53 4.45 -9.82
CA THR A 31 -7.41 2.98 -9.96
C THR A 31 -7.26 2.25 -8.63
N THR A 32 -6.62 2.88 -7.63
CA THR A 32 -6.32 2.25 -6.34
C THR A 32 -6.90 3.00 -5.14
N ASN A 33 -7.39 4.24 -5.36
CA ASN A 33 -7.79 5.18 -4.31
C ASN A 33 -6.68 5.43 -3.27
N GLN A 34 -5.42 5.37 -3.72
CA GLN A 34 -4.21 5.60 -2.93
C GLN A 34 -3.41 6.76 -3.54
N PRO A 35 -2.45 7.38 -2.84
CA PRO A 35 -1.51 8.29 -3.45
C PRO A 35 -0.96 7.72 -4.75
N PHE A 36 -0.90 8.56 -5.80
CA PHE A 36 -0.38 8.16 -7.09
C PHE A 36 1.14 8.03 -7.00
N VAL A 37 1.64 6.82 -7.21
CA VAL A 37 3.07 6.50 -7.11
C VAL A 37 3.66 6.28 -8.49
N GLN A 38 4.84 6.83 -8.73
CA GLN A 38 5.66 6.56 -9.91
C GLN A 38 7.09 6.22 -9.52
N CYS A 39 7.77 5.41 -10.34
CA CYS A 39 9.21 5.26 -10.27
C CYS A 39 9.87 6.43 -11.02
N ASP A 40 10.77 7.14 -10.37
CA ASP A 40 11.64 8.13 -11.00
C ASP A 40 12.74 7.41 -11.76
N LEU A 41 12.78 7.56 -13.08
CA LEU A 41 13.71 6.82 -13.94
C LEU A 41 15.17 7.25 -13.81
N ASP A 42 15.43 8.42 -13.23
CA ASP A 42 16.79 8.94 -13.01
C ASP A 42 17.38 8.46 -11.69
N THR A 43 16.58 8.42 -10.63
CA THR A 43 17.02 8.08 -9.27
C THR A 43 16.57 6.70 -8.81
N TYR A 44 15.62 6.08 -9.51
CA TYR A 44 14.93 4.84 -9.14
C TYR A 44 14.20 4.95 -7.78
N ASP A 45 13.86 6.18 -7.38
CA ASP A 45 13.02 6.41 -6.22
C ASP A 45 11.53 6.18 -6.57
N ASP A 46 10.79 5.65 -5.60
CA ASP A 46 9.34 5.56 -5.67
C ASP A 46 8.74 6.87 -5.14
N VAL A 47 8.20 7.67 -6.03
CA VAL A 47 7.87 9.07 -5.76
C VAL A 47 6.35 9.31 -5.68
N VAL A 48 6.00 10.26 -4.81
CA VAL A 48 4.67 10.87 -4.74
C VAL A 48 4.82 12.38 -4.91
N TYR A 49 3.90 12.99 -5.65
CA TYR A 49 3.89 14.42 -5.92
C TYR A 49 3.10 15.18 -4.86
N VAL A 50 3.72 16.24 -4.31
CA VAL A 50 3.09 17.16 -3.35
C VAL A 50 3.31 18.60 -3.81
N TYR A 51 2.26 19.41 -3.80
CA TYR A 51 2.30 20.79 -4.27
C TYR A 51 1.81 21.75 -3.20
N ALA A 52 2.38 22.95 -3.21
CA ALA A 52 1.94 24.05 -2.36
C ALA A 52 0.72 24.78 -2.96
N ASP A 53 0.56 24.78 -4.28
CA ASP A 53 -0.48 25.51 -5.00
C ASP A 53 -1.48 24.57 -5.69
N PHE A 54 -2.77 24.90 -5.60
CA PHE A 54 -3.86 24.10 -6.19
C PHE A 54 -3.89 24.17 -7.72
N GLU A 55 -3.63 25.33 -8.31
CA GLU A 55 -3.68 25.48 -9.76
C GLU A 55 -2.48 24.77 -10.42
N ASP A 56 -1.33 24.73 -9.74
CA ASP A 56 -0.17 23.99 -10.22
C ASP A 56 -0.45 22.49 -10.26
N ILE A 57 -0.92 21.89 -9.16
CA ILE A 57 -1.22 20.45 -9.15
C ILE A 57 -2.37 20.08 -10.08
N LYS A 58 -3.34 20.96 -10.25
CA LYS A 58 -4.46 20.75 -11.19
C LYS A 58 -3.96 20.70 -12.63
N ARG A 59 -3.06 21.62 -13.01
CA ARG A 59 -2.44 21.64 -14.33
C ARG A 59 -1.62 20.37 -14.59
N GLU A 60 -0.79 19.98 -13.62
CA GLU A 60 0.05 18.77 -13.75
C GLU A 60 -0.80 17.49 -13.68
N GLY A 61 -1.85 17.47 -12.85
CA GLY A 61 -2.81 16.37 -12.83
C GLY A 61 -3.48 16.12 -14.18
N MET A 62 -3.76 17.17 -14.95
CA MET A 62 -4.29 17.03 -16.33
C MET A 62 -3.28 16.33 -17.25
N ARG A 63 -1.98 16.62 -17.14
CA ARG A 63 -0.93 15.92 -17.91
C ARG A 63 -0.91 14.41 -17.60
N PHE A 64 -1.06 14.02 -16.34
CA PHE A 64 -1.18 12.61 -15.96
C PHE A 64 -2.44 11.97 -16.55
N ILE A 65 -3.58 12.68 -16.56
CA ILE A 65 -4.82 12.19 -17.18
C ILE A 65 -4.65 12.00 -18.69
N GLU A 66 -4.02 12.96 -19.39
CA GLU A 66 -3.69 12.85 -20.81
C GLU A 66 -2.76 11.67 -21.11
N ALA A 67 -1.81 11.39 -20.20
CA ALA A 67 -0.95 10.19 -20.22
C ALA A 67 -1.67 8.91 -19.78
N LYS A 68 -3.01 8.95 -19.63
CA LYS A 68 -3.87 7.83 -19.21
C LYS A 68 -3.61 7.32 -17.79
N HIS A 69 -3.12 8.17 -16.91
CA HIS A 69 -3.10 7.92 -15.48
C HIS A 69 -4.29 8.66 -14.84
N PRO A 70 -5.41 7.97 -14.56
CA PRO A 70 -6.58 8.61 -13.99
C PRO A 70 -6.28 8.99 -12.53
N VAL A 71 -6.12 10.28 -12.30
CA VAL A 71 -5.83 10.87 -10.99
C VAL A 71 -6.85 11.93 -10.60
N ARG A 72 -6.95 12.20 -9.31
CA ARG A 72 -7.65 13.36 -8.76
C ARG A 72 -6.77 14.09 -7.77
N VAL A 73 -7.00 15.37 -7.62
CA VAL A 73 -6.34 16.19 -6.60
C VAL A 73 -6.98 15.90 -5.23
N GLN A 74 -6.13 15.73 -4.22
CA GLN A 74 -6.51 15.62 -2.82
C GLN A 74 -5.83 16.73 -2.02
N LYS A 75 -6.63 17.52 -1.32
CA LYS A 75 -6.15 18.48 -0.32
C LYS A 75 -5.72 17.75 0.94
N LEU A 76 -4.59 18.14 1.48
CA LEU A 76 -4.02 17.70 2.76
C LEU A 76 -4.00 18.91 3.70
N THR A 77 -4.67 18.82 4.83
CA THR A 77 -4.59 19.83 5.89
C THR A 77 -3.42 19.52 6.82
N LYS A 78 -2.94 20.52 7.55
CA LYS A 78 -1.76 20.43 8.42
C LYS A 78 -1.83 19.26 9.41
N ASP A 79 -2.97 19.01 9.99
CA ASP A 79 -3.22 17.88 10.91
C ASP A 79 -3.12 16.52 10.23
N GLN A 80 -3.30 16.45 8.90
CA GLN A 80 -3.20 15.22 8.11
C GLN A 80 -1.78 14.92 7.63
N LEU A 81 -0.86 15.91 7.61
CA LEU A 81 0.45 15.77 6.96
C LEU A 81 1.29 14.63 7.57
N LEU A 82 1.38 14.56 8.90
CA LEU A 82 2.17 13.50 9.55
C LEU A 82 1.61 12.11 9.26
N ILE A 83 0.28 11.95 9.32
CA ILE A 83 -0.40 10.69 9.00
C ILE A 83 -0.16 10.32 7.53
N PHE A 84 -0.26 11.30 6.63
CA PHE A 84 0.00 11.11 5.20
C PHE A 84 1.43 10.61 4.95
N TYR A 85 2.45 11.27 5.50
CA TYR A 85 3.85 10.85 5.32
C TYR A 85 4.13 9.49 5.95
N THR A 86 3.55 9.20 7.11
CA THR A 86 3.66 7.88 7.74
C THR A 86 3.03 6.80 6.87
N HIS A 87 1.89 7.09 6.24
CA HIS A 87 1.24 6.17 5.32
C HIS A 87 2.08 5.93 4.05
N LEU A 88 2.66 6.97 3.45
CA LEU A 88 3.60 6.82 2.33
C LEU A 88 4.74 5.86 2.69
N TYR A 89 5.25 5.97 3.92
CA TYR A 89 6.31 5.11 4.41
C TYR A 89 5.89 3.63 4.45
N THR A 90 4.71 3.32 5.02
CA THR A 90 4.20 1.94 5.06
C THR A 90 3.83 1.39 3.68
N MET A 91 3.56 2.27 2.71
CA MET A 91 3.33 1.93 1.30
C MET A 91 4.63 1.59 0.55
N GLY A 92 5.80 1.89 1.11
CA GLY A 92 7.09 1.68 0.44
C GLY A 92 7.59 2.87 -0.38
N VAL A 93 6.87 4.00 -0.37
CA VAL A 93 7.32 5.24 -1.01
C VAL A 93 8.52 5.80 -0.24
N ASN A 94 9.57 6.20 -0.95
CA ASN A 94 10.79 6.70 -0.36
C ASN A 94 11.11 8.17 -0.67
N CYS A 95 10.42 8.79 -1.64
CA CYS A 95 10.70 10.15 -2.04
C CYS A 95 9.41 10.97 -2.28
N ILE A 96 9.46 12.25 -1.95
CA ILE A 96 8.45 13.26 -2.29
C ILE A 96 9.04 14.21 -3.31
N VAL A 97 8.35 14.36 -4.45
CA VAL A 97 8.61 15.42 -5.42
C VAL A 97 7.72 16.61 -5.06
N PHE A 98 8.34 17.62 -4.45
CA PHE A 98 7.65 18.86 -4.09
C PHE A 98 7.62 19.80 -5.28
N ASN A 99 6.44 20.30 -5.66
CA ASN A 99 6.20 21.15 -6.82
C ASN A 99 6.80 20.58 -8.12
N GLY A 100 6.53 19.31 -8.41
CA GLY A 100 7.06 18.61 -9.56
C GLY A 100 6.80 19.34 -10.87
N PHE A 101 7.76 19.32 -11.79
CA PHE A 101 7.74 19.99 -13.09
C PHE A 101 7.68 21.52 -13.04
N MET A 102 7.89 22.14 -11.85
CA MET A 102 7.99 23.59 -11.67
C MET A 102 9.45 24.00 -11.56
N GLU A 103 9.74 25.31 -11.74
CA GLU A 103 11.09 25.88 -11.53
C GLU A 103 11.62 25.63 -10.11
N ASN A 104 10.72 25.53 -9.15
CA ASN A 104 11.03 25.28 -7.75
C ASN A 104 10.84 23.81 -7.33
N GLU A 105 10.87 22.87 -8.28
CA GLU A 105 10.87 21.45 -7.98
C GLU A 105 11.99 21.06 -7.01
N TYR A 106 11.64 20.18 -6.06
CA TYR A 106 12.61 19.60 -5.15
C TYR A 106 12.26 18.16 -4.80
N LYS A 107 13.22 17.24 -4.96
CA LYS A 107 13.09 15.84 -4.57
C LYS A 107 13.62 15.68 -3.15
N LEU A 108 12.77 15.28 -2.22
CA LEU A 108 13.11 15.09 -0.81
C LEU A 108 12.88 13.64 -0.39
N GLN A 109 13.91 13.02 0.18
CA GLN A 109 13.77 11.67 0.74
C GLN A 109 12.78 11.68 1.91
N LEU A 110 11.85 10.75 1.92
CA LEU A 110 10.79 10.67 2.94
C LEU A 110 11.38 10.48 4.35
N ALA A 111 12.53 9.80 4.46
CA ALA A 111 13.27 9.63 5.72
C ALA A 111 13.75 10.95 6.36
N ASP A 112 13.84 12.04 5.59
CA ASP A 112 14.14 13.37 6.12
C ASP A 112 12.92 14.03 6.81
N LEU A 113 11.69 13.60 6.46
CA LEU A 113 10.45 14.12 7.03
C LEU A 113 9.95 13.30 8.21
N VAL A 114 9.95 11.99 8.09
CA VAL A 114 9.44 11.05 9.10
C VAL A 114 10.51 10.04 9.46
N LYS A 115 10.56 9.73 10.76
CA LYS A 115 11.43 8.67 11.27
C LYS A 115 10.63 7.36 11.32
N ARG A 116 11.27 6.26 10.93
CA ARG A 116 10.71 4.94 11.14
C ARG A 116 10.43 4.75 12.63
N PRO A 117 9.22 4.25 13.01
CA PRO A 117 8.99 3.83 14.39
C PRO A 117 10.02 2.77 14.80
N ALA A 118 10.37 2.74 16.09
CA ALA A 118 11.22 1.67 16.61
C ALA A 118 10.58 0.30 16.30
N GLU A 119 11.39 -0.72 15.98
CA GLU A 119 10.92 -2.06 15.59
C GLU A 119 10.00 -2.73 16.62
N THR A 120 10.05 -2.25 17.85
CA THR A 120 9.17 -2.68 18.94
C THR A 120 8.39 -1.49 19.48
N ALA A 121 7.07 -1.59 19.49
CA ALA A 121 6.23 -0.65 20.20
C ALA A 121 6.55 -0.67 21.72
N PRO A 122 6.31 0.42 22.48
CA PRO A 122 6.61 0.51 23.91
C PRO A 122 6.02 -0.61 24.77
N ASN A 123 4.96 -1.27 24.31
CA ASN A 123 4.28 -2.40 24.97
C ASN A 123 4.75 -3.77 24.47
N GLY A 124 5.85 -3.85 23.71
CA GLY A 124 6.36 -5.10 23.14
C GLY A 124 5.58 -5.63 21.92
N ALA A 125 4.60 -4.90 21.42
CA ALA A 125 3.89 -5.29 20.21
C ALA A 125 4.82 -5.22 19.00
N LYS A 126 4.77 -6.25 18.14
CA LYS A 126 5.56 -6.30 16.92
C LYS A 126 4.98 -5.33 15.89
N TRP A 127 5.82 -4.48 15.32
CA TRP A 127 5.45 -3.66 14.18
C TRP A 127 5.24 -4.54 12.95
N VAL A 128 4.10 -4.40 12.30
CA VAL A 128 3.78 -5.13 11.06
C VAL A 128 3.83 -4.17 9.89
N GLU A 129 4.65 -4.50 8.93
CA GLU A 129 4.85 -3.72 7.72
C GLU A 129 5.23 -4.67 6.58
N ASN A 130 4.55 -4.52 5.44
CA ASN A 130 4.84 -5.23 4.20
C ASN A 130 4.95 -4.21 3.06
N SER A 131 5.86 -3.25 3.20
CA SER A 131 6.01 -2.12 2.29
C SER A 131 6.31 -2.55 0.86
N SER A 132 7.20 -3.54 0.66
CA SER A 132 7.49 -4.09 -0.68
C SER A 132 6.24 -4.69 -1.33
N LEU A 133 5.46 -5.49 -0.60
CA LEU A 133 4.21 -6.04 -1.12
C LEU A 133 3.21 -4.93 -1.46
N HIS A 134 3.08 -3.93 -0.60
CA HIS A 134 2.14 -2.83 -0.80
C HIS A 134 2.48 -2.03 -2.06
N LEU A 135 3.76 -1.69 -2.22
CA LEU A 135 4.27 -0.95 -3.37
C LEU A 135 4.09 -1.73 -4.68
N THR A 136 4.53 -3.00 -4.72
CA THR A 136 4.38 -3.85 -5.92
C THR A 136 2.91 -4.02 -6.28
N ALA A 137 2.03 -4.19 -5.27
CA ALA A 137 0.59 -4.26 -5.49
C ALA A 137 0.00 -2.95 -6.05
N LEU A 138 0.51 -1.79 -5.61
CA LEU A 138 0.10 -0.48 -6.14
C LEU A 138 0.46 -0.36 -7.62
N TYR A 139 1.70 -0.64 -8.00
CA TYR A 139 2.13 -0.61 -9.41
C TYR A 139 1.30 -1.57 -10.25
N PHE A 140 1.18 -2.82 -9.81
CA PHE A 140 0.39 -3.83 -10.51
C PHE A 140 -1.05 -3.37 -10.74
N MET A 141 -1.73 -2.88 -9.71
CA MET A 141 -3.13 -2.49 -9.83
C MET A 141 -3.33 -1.14 -10.55
N GLN A 142 -2.39 -0.21 -10.44
CA GLN A 142 -2.40 1.01 -11.25
C GLN A 142 -2.38 0.66 -12.75
N GLU A 143 -1.44 -0.19 -13.17
CA GLU A 143 -1.29 -0.57 -14.57
C GLU A 143 -2.44 -1.47 -15.07
N LEU A 144 -2.79 -2.50 -14.31
CA LEU A 144 -3.86 -3.43 -14.68
C LEU A 144 -5.20 -2.71 -14.92
N ARG A 145 -5.59 -1.82 -14.00
CA ARG A 145 -6.87 -1.12 -14.06
C ARG A 145 -6.85 0.05 -15.04
N ARG A 146 -5.71 0.70 -15.21
CA ARG A 146 -5.54 1.80 -16.17
C ARG A 146 -5.83 1.36 -17.60
N HIS A 147 -5.36 0.18 -17.98
CA HIS A 147 -5.50 -0.34 -19.34
C HIS A 147 -6.70 -1.27 -19.54
N ASN A 148 -7.42 -1.63 -18.45
CA ASN A 148 -8.51 -2.61 -18.49
C ASN A 148 -8.11 -3.89 -19.26
N LEU A 149 -6.94 -4.40 -18.96
CA LEU A 149 -6.32 -5.50 -19.69
C LEU A 149 -7.07 -6.82 -19.47
N LYS A 150 -7.29 -7.55 -20.55
CA LYS A 150 -7.85 -8.92 -20.49
C LYS A 150 -6.76 -9.96 -20.20
N GLU A 151 -5.54 -9.69 -20.65
CA GLU A 151 -4.37 -10.55 -20.45
C GLU A 151 -3.22 -9.71 -19.86
N LEU A 152 -2.44 -10.34 -18.98
CA LEU A 152 -1.31 -9.69 -18.34
C LEU A 152 -0.15 -9.55 -19.35
N THR A 153 0.45 -8.37 -19.40
CA THR A 153 1.71 -8.14 -20.10
C THR A 153 2.87 -8.87 -19.41
N PRO A 154 4.03 -9.04 -20.05
CA PRO A 154 5.21 -9.62 -19.40
C PRO A 154 5.56 -8.92 -18.08
N GLU A 155 5.56 -7.58 -18.06
CA GLU A 155 5.88 -6.74 -16.90
C GLU A 155 4.86 -6.97 -15.77
N LEU A 156 3.57 -7.08 -16.09
CA LEU A 156 2.54 -7.39 -15.08
C LEU A 156 2.67 -8.82 -14.54
N LYS A 157 3.16 -9.76 -15.33
CA LYS A 157 3.46 -11.12 -14.85
C LYS A 157 4.63 -11.15 -13.88
N GLU A 158 5.66 -10.32 -14.12
CA GLU A 158 6.79 -10.14 -13.20
C GLU A 158 6.29 -9.54 -11.87
N LEU A 159 5.54 -8.44 -11.91
CA LEU A 159 4.95 -7.85 -10.71
C LEU A 159 4.03 -8.85 -9.96
N GLN A 160 3.27 -9.67 -10.68
CA GLN A 160 2.44 -10.72 -10.06
C GLN A 160 3.31 -11.78 -9.35
N ALA A 161 4.42 -12.17 -9.93
CA ALA A 161 5.34 -13.12 -9.30
C ALA A 161 5.97 -12.53 -8.02
N GLU A 162 6.39 -11.26 -8.06
CA GLU A 162 6.88 -10.54 -6.88
C GLU A 162 5.82 -10.43 -5.78
N ILE A 163 4.57 -10.12 -6.13
CA ILE A 163 3.45 -10.08 -5.17
C ILE A 163 3.32 -11.43 -4.44
N ILE A 164 3.38 -12.54 -5.18
CA ILE A 164 3.29 -13.89 -4.59
C ILE A 164 4.48 -14.16 -3.66
N GLU A 165 5.69 -13.78 -4.07
CA GLU A 165 6.90 -13.93 -3.26
C GLU A 165 6.82 -13.12 -1.97
N HIS A 166 6.47 -11.83 -2.05
CA HIS A 166 6.31 -10.96 -0.89
C HIS A 166 5.19 -11.42 0.03
N PHE A 167 4.06 -11.88 -0.53
CA PHE A 167 2.98 -12.44 0.26
C PHE A 167 3.46 -13.65 1.07
N ASN A 168 4.15 -14.59 0.45
CA ASN A 168 4.61 -15.82 1.13
C ASN A 168 5.58 -15.54 2.28
N LYS A 169 6.37 -14.46 2.20
CA LYS A 169 7.32 -14.02 3.24
C LYS A 169 6.65 -13.12 4.28
N GLY A 170 5.45 -12.61 4.00
CA GLY A 170 4.78 -11.56 4.78
C GLY A 170 4.15 -12.06 6.07
N THR A 171 3.96 -11.10 6.96
CA THR A 171 3.14 -11.21 8.18
C THR A 171 2.08 -10.12 8.10
N PHE A 172 0.82 -10.48 8.26
CA PHE A 172 -0.30 -9.59 7.95
C PHE A 172 -1.16 -9.32 9.16
N VAL A 173 -1.75 -8.13 9.18
CA VAL A 173 -2.84 -7.81 10.10
C VAL A 173 -4.14 -8.38 9.54
N PHE A 174 -4.98 -8.93 10.40
CA PHE A 174 -6.33 -9.35 10.09
C PHE A 174 -7.30 -8.89 11.17
N ALA A 175 -8.56 -8.75 10.81
CA ALA A 175 -9.63 -8.44 11.76
C ALA A 175 -10.37 -9.72 12.14
N ALA A 176 -10.84 -9.80 13.37
CA ALA A 176 -11.74 -10.84 13.84
C ALA A 176 -12.85 -10.21 14.73
N GLY A 177 -14.05 -10.74 14.67
CA GLY A 177 -15.10 -10.39 15.60
C GLY A 177 -14.80 -10.86 17.02
N GLU A 178 -15.58 -10.41 18.01
CA GLU A 178 -15.44 -10.86 19.42
C GLU A 178 -15.63 -12.37 19.57
N ASP A 179 -16.43 -12.97 18.72
CA ASP A 179 -16.67 -14.42 18.63
C ASP A 179 -15.57 -15.18 17.84
N ASN A 180 -14.48 -14.51 17.53
CA ASN A 180 -13.36 -15.00 16.68
C ASN A 180 -13.76 -15.35 15.25
N ARG A 181 -14.93 -14.95 14.77
CA ARG A 181 -15.26 -15.09 13.35
C ARG A 181 -14.45 -14.11 12.51
N LEU A 182 -13.92 -14.62 11.41
CA LEU A 182 -13.21 -13.80 10.44
C LEU A 182 -14.23 -13.13 9.52
N PRO A 183 -14.10 -11.82 9.27
CA PRO A 183 -14.91 -11.16 8.25
C PRO A 183 -14.56 -11.75 6.89
N ILE A 184 -15.57 -11.87 6.04
CA ILE A 184 -15.39 -12.29 4.66
C ILE A 184 -15.91 -11.20 3.73
N LEU A 185 -15.25 -11.02 2.61
CA LEU A 185 -15.70 -10.13 1.55
C LEU A 185 -16.23 -10.97 0.38
N LYS A 186 -17.47 -10.69 0.00
CA LYS A 186 -18.11 -11.34 -1.15
C LYS A 186 -18.00 -10.43 -2.36
N HIS A 187 -17.36 -10.94 -3.40
CA HIS A 187 -17.26 -10.27 -4.69
C HIS A 187 -18.58 -10.36 -5.46
N PRO A 188 -18.92 -9.43 -6.38
CA PRO A 188 -20.16 -9.48 -7.17
C PRO A 188 -20.38 -10.77 -7.96
N ASN A 189 -19.32 -11.48 -8.35
CA ASN A 189 -19.40 -12.78 -9.02
C ASN A 189 -19.70 -13.96 -8.06
N GLY A 190 -19.86 -13.67 -6.76
CA GLY A 190 -20.13 -14.66 -5.73
C GLY A 190 -18.90 -15.22 -5.02
N ASP A 191 -17.70 -14.94 -5.51
CA ASP A 191 -16.45 -15.39 -4.87
C ASP A 191 -16.25 -14.76 -3.50
N ILE A 192 -15.65 -15.52 -2.59
CA ILE A 192 -15.41 -15.12 -1.21
C ILE A 192 -13.90 -15.01 -0.97
N TYR A 193 -13.48 -13.92 -0.32
CA TYR A 193 -12.11 -13.65 0.05
C TYR A 193 -11.98 -13.24 1.51
N LEU A 194 -10.87 -13.62 2.15
CA LEU A 194 -10.51 -13.16 3.48
C LEU A 194 -9.76 -11.82 3.38
N PRO A 195 -10.23 -10.72 3.99
CA PRO A 195 -9.50 -9.47 4.03
C PRO A 195 -8.27 -9.58 4.94
N ILE A 196 -7.13 -9.12 4.42
CA ILE A 196 -5.88 -8.96 5.16
C ILE A 196 -5.25 -7.61 4.85
N TYR A 197 -4.38 -7.14 5.74
CA TYR A 197 -3.81 -5.81 5.64
C TYR A 197 -2.29 -5.86 5.77
N THR A 198 -1.61 -5.08 4.95
CA THR A 198 -0.14 -4.98 4.92
C THR A 198 0.43 -4.38 6.20
N ASP A 199 -0.36 -3.54 6.89
CA ASP A 199 0.02 -2.77 8.06
C ASP A 199 -1.21 -2.31 8.86
N LEU A 200 -0.96 -1.69 10.01
CA LEU A 200 -2.01 -1.20 10.90
C LEU A 200 -2.77 0.02 10.34
N MET A 201 -2.15 0.81 9.47
CA MET A 201 -2.82 1.97 8.86
C MET A 201 -3.87 1.51 7.85
N GLU A 202 -3.56 0.49 7.06
CA GLU A 202 -4.53 -0.14 6.18
C GLU A 202 -5.63 -0.86 6.96
N ALA A 203 -5.30 -1.56 8.04
CA ALA A 203 -6.28 -2.20 8.90
C ALA A 203 -7.22 -1.18 9.57
N GLY A 204 -6.72 0.01 9.93
CA GLY A 204 -7.49 1.11 10.51
C GLY A 204 -8.55 1.71 9.57
N LYS A 205 -8.48 1.45 8.27
CA LYS A 205 -9.51 1.86 7.29
C LYS A 205 -10.74 0.94 7.33
N PHE A 206 -10.63 -0.24 7.92
CA PHE A 206 -11.74 -1.17 8.06
C PHE A 206 -12.75 -0.64 9.08
N LYS A 207 -13.97 -0.46 8.64
CA LYS A 207 -15.09 -0.03 9.48
C LYS A 207 -16.02 -1.22 9.72
N SER A 208 -16.39 -1.44 10.96
CA SER A 208 -17.35 -2.46 11.36
C SER A 208 -18.33 -1.86 12.38
N ASP A 209 -19.59 -2.22 12.26
CA ASP A 209 -20.62 -1.86 13.26
C ASP A 209 -20.49 -2.69 14.55
N GLN A 210 -19.72 -3.77 14.49
CA GLN A 210 -19.44 -4.65 15.63
C GLN A 210 -18.00 -4.45 16.12
N PRO A 211 -17.74 -4.63 17.42
CA PRO A 211 -16.37 -4.61 17.93
C PRO A 211 -15.49 -5.65 17.23
N ILE A 212 -14.29 -5.23 16.87
CA ILE A 212 -13.29 -6.08 16.21
C ILE A 212 -12.00 -6.13 17.03
N LYS A 213 -11.31 -7.26 16.94
CA LYS A 213 -9.95 -7.46 17.41
C LYS A 213 -9.02 -7.56 16.22
N LEU A 214 -7.89 -6.89 16.30
CA LEU A 214 -6.83 -7.05 15.31
C LEU A 214 -5.86 -8.14 15.77
N GLY A 215 -5.54 -9.05 14.87
CA GLY A 215 -4.54 -10.07 15.07
C GLY A 215 -3.45 -9.97 14.00
N VAL A 216 -2.33 -10.67 14.23
CA VAL A 216 -1.19 -10.68 13.32
C VAL A 216 -0.77 -12.12 13.07
N LEU A 217 -0.69 -12.51 11.79
CA LEU A 217 -0.32 -13.87 11.39
C LEU A 217 0.58 -13.85 10.15
N PRO A 218 1.57 -14.77 10.08
CA PRO A 218 2.31 -15.00 8.85
C PRO A 218 1.42 -15.64 7.77
N ALA A 219 1.76 -15.42 6.51
CA ALA A 219 1.00 -15.92 5.34
C ALA A 219 0.65 -17.40 5.44
N ALA A 220 1.60 -18.24 5.84
CA ALA A 220 1.40 -19.68 5.97
C ALA A 220 0.30 -20.07 6.98
N GLN A 221 0.06 -19.25 8.00
CA GLN A 221 -1.03 -19.47 8.96
C GLN A 221 -2.35 -18.93 8.42
N ILE A 222 -2.33 -17.77 7.73
CA ILE A 222 -3.52 -17.22 7.07
C ILE A 222 -4.09 -18.23 6.07
N VAL A 223 -3.25 -18.87 5.26
CA VAL A 223 -3.67 -19.88 4.29
C VAL A 223 -4.40 -21.05 4.97
N LYS A 224 -3.99 -21.44 6.20
CA LYS A 224 -4.66 -22.50 6.98
C LYS A 224 -6.00 -22.07 7.56
N LEU A 225 -6.19 -20.76 7.80
CA LEU A 225 -7.42 -20.20 8.35
C LEU A 225 -8.47 -19.89 7.27
N LEU A 226 -8.12 -19.95 5.99
CA LEU A 226 -9.06 -19.66 4.91
C LEU A 226 -10.29 -20.60 5.01
N PRO A 227 -11.51 -20.02 5.04
CA PRO A 227 -12.73 -20.81 4.93
C PRO A 227 -12.71 -21.74 3.70
N PRO A 228 -13.33 -22.94 3.75
CA PRO A 228 -13.33 -23.85 2.62
C PRO A 228 -13.81 -23.22 1.32
N GLU A 229 -14.81 -22.37 1.39
CA GLU A 229 -15.43 -21.64 0.29
C GLU A 229 -14.63 -20.42 -0.19
N ALA A 230 -13.65 -19.93 0.59
CA ALA A 230 -12.86 -18.79 0.20
C ALA A 230 -11.88 -19.14 -0.93
N LYS A 231 -11.84 -18.33 -1.97
CA LYS A 231 -10.90 -18.46 -3.10
C LYS A 231 -9.50 -17.97 -2.78
N GLY A 232 -9.34 -17.16 -1.74
CA GLY A 232 -8.06 -16.59 -1.36
C GLY A 232 -8.21 -15.43 -0.40
N VAL A 233 -7.27 -14.49 -0.49
CA VAL A 233 -7.26 -13.27 0.31
C VAL A 233 -7.50 -12.04 -0.55
N VAL A 234 -8.00 -10.97 0.06
CA VAL A 234 -7.94 -9.62 -0.52
C VAL A 234 -7.04 -8.75 0.35
N ILE A 235 -6.01 -8.20 -0.27
CA ILE A 235 -5.00 -7.36 0.37
C ILE A 235 -5.48 -5.92 0.32
N ASN A 236 -5.53 -5.24 1.47
CA ASN A 236 -5.91 -3.83 1.63
C ASN A 236 -7.23 -3.50 0.89
N PRO A 237 -8.36 -4.07 1.28
CA PRO A 237 -9.62 -3.96 0.53
C PRO A 237 -10.14 -2.51 0.40
N GLN A 238 -9.82 -1.61 1.34
CA GLN A 238 -10.17 -0.18 1.29
C GLN A 238 -9.10 0.68 0.59
N GLY A 239 -8.01 0.04 0.13
CA GLY A 239 -6.90 0.68 -0.58
C GLY A 239 -6.68 0.04 -1.94
N VAL A 240 -5.53 -0.61 -2.13
CA VAL A 240 -5.14 -1.25 -3.39
C VAL A 240 -6.14 -2.31 -3.85
N ASN A 241 -6.83 -2.96 -2.92
CA ASN A 241 -7.88 -3.97 -3.17
C ASN A 241 -7.42 -5.05 -4.15
N LEU A 242 -6.30 -5.69 -3.81
CA LEU A 242 -5.72 -6.76 -4.62
C LEU A 242 -6.28 -8.12 -4.19
N GLN A 243 -6.98 -8.78 -5.09
CA GLN A 243 -7.44 -10.16 -4.88
C GLN A 243 -6.32 -11.14 -5.25
N LEU A 244 -5.90 -11.95 -4.30
CA LEU A 244 -4.89 -12.99 -4.48
C LEU A 244 -5.53 -14.36 -4.30
N PRO A 245 -5.81 -15.09 -5.40
CA PRO A 245 -6.31 -16.46 -5.32
C PRO A 245 -5.26 -17.38 -4.69
N ILE A 246 -5.70 -18.27 -3.81
CA ILE A 246 -4.84 -19.26 -3.14
C ILE A 246 -5.35 -20.65 -3.43
N THR A 247 -4.55 -21.43 -4.15
CA THR A 247 -4.86 -22.84 -4.39
C THR A 247 -4.60 -23.64 -3.11
N LYS A 248 -5.66 -24.18 -2.52
CA LYS A 248 -5.54 -25.10 -1.40
C LYS A 248 -5.02 -26.42 -1.91
N VAL A 249 -3.89 -26.87 -1.39
CA VAL A 249 -3.46 -28.27 -1.62
C VAL A 249 -4.44 -29.15 -0.86
N PRO A 250 -5.13 -30.08 -1.52
CA PRO A 250 -6.00 -31.03 -0.83
C PRO A 250 -5.20 -31.73 0.27
N LYS A 251 -5.72 -31.79 1.49
CA LYS A 251 -5.18 -32.72 2.48
C LYS A 251 -5.26 -34.11 1.89
N THR A 252 -4.14 -34.70 1.52
CA THR A 252 -4.06 -36.13 1.22
C THR A 252 -4.54 -36.83 2.49
N GLU A 253 -5.70 -37.51 2.43
CA GLU A 253 -6.11 -38.39 3.52
C GLU A 253 -4.95 -39.34 3.77
N ALA A 254 -4.48 -39.36 5.02
CA ALA A 254 -3.45 -40.30 5.43
C ALA A 254 -3.98 -41.74 5.05
N ALA A 255 -3.21 -42.43 4.26
CA ALA A 255 -3.50 -43.82 3.94
C ALA A 255 -3.76 -44.60 5.24
N PRO A 256 -4.81 -45.43 5.33
CA PRO A 256 -5.05 -46.26 6.51
C PRO A 256 -3.81 -47.10 6.78
N ALA A 257 -3.39 -47.11 8.05
CA ALA A 257 -2.31 -47.95 8.49
C ALA A 257 -2.56 -49.39 8.11
N PRO A 258 -1.54 -50.16 7.67
CA PRO A 258 -1.72 -51.58 7.34
C PRO A 258 -2.20 -52.30 8.60
N THR A 259 -3.34 -52.96 8.49
CA THR A 259 -3.83 -53.93 9.47
C THR A 259 -2.85 -55.09 9.53
N GLU A 260 -2.14 -55.22 10.64
CA GLU A 260 -1.42 -56.48 10.95
C GLU A 260 -2.47 -57.59 11.13
N GLU A 261 -2.51 -58.50 10.18
CA GLU A 261 -3.17 -59.79 10.36
C GLU A 261 -2.25 -60.68 11.22
N ASN A 262 -2.82 -61.12 12.33
CA ASN A 262 -2.29 -62.24 13.12
C ASN A 262 -2.62 -63.57 12.47
#